data_d4dd74563d27d784ea4a2585221f9f21
#
_entry.id   d4dd74563d27d784ea4a2585221f9f21
#
_cell.length_a   1.000
_cell.length_b   1.000
_cell.length_c   1.000
_cell.angle_alpha   90.00
_cell.angle_beta   90.00
_cell.angle_gamma   90.00
#
_symmetry.space_group_name_H-M   'P 1'
#
loop_
_entity.id
_entity.type
_entity.pdbx_description
1 polymer ?
#
loop_
_entity_poly.entity_id
_entity_poly.type
_entity_poly.pdbx_seq_one_letter_code
_entity_poly.pdbx_strand_id
1 'polypeptide(L)'
;MFLTRLIYVSTLCESCDAKALDDILDISRDHNKQSHLTGLLSHNQKYFLQCIEGSRDAVNHTYNHILNDHRHNNVTILYYKEIDSRQFGDWSMGDIPQSSLTELLSLQFSASNQFNPYEMSGESAYHMLLELKQNLPSE
;
A
#
# COMPACT_ATOMS: atom_id res chain seq x y z
N MET A 1 18.35 -10.22 -10.78
CA MET A 1 17.90 -9.33 -9.70
C MET A 1 16.60 -9.89 -9.14
N PHE A 2 16.48 -9.90 -7.83
CA PHE A 2 15.32 -10.52 -7.18
C PHE A 2 14.15 -9.57 -7.14
N LEU A 3 12.95 -10.08 -7.43
CA LEU A 3 11.70 -9.36 -7.18
C LEU A 3 11.34 -9.49 -5.71
N THR A 4 10.85 -8.40 -5.15
CA THR A 4 10.47 -8.32 -3.75
C THR A 4 9.09 -7.70 -3.63
N ARG A 5 8.29 -8.19 -2.68
CA ARG A 5 7.03 -7.57 -2.28
C ARG A 5 7.17 -7.08 -0.85
N LEU A 6 6.82 -5.82 -0.63
CA LEU A 6 6.80 -5.22 0.70
C LEU A 6 5.41 -4.63 0.94
N ILE A 7 4.85 -4.93 2.11
CA ILE A 7 3.59 -4.32 2.55
C ILE A 7 3.87 -3.63 3.87
N TYR A 8 3.49 -2.37 3.97
CA TYR A 8 3.60 -1.60 5.21
C TYR A 8 2.31 -0.88 5.51
N VAL A 9 2.14 -0.54 6.77
CA VAL A 9 1.08 0.33 7.27
C VAL A 9 1.70 1.60 7.82
N SER A 10 1.03 2.71 7.66
CA SER A 10 1.42 3.98 8.27
C SER A 10 0.20 4.77 8.69
N THR A 11 0.43 5.77 9.54
CA THR A 11 -0.59 6.72 9.98
C THR A 11 -0.29 8.05 9.33
N LEU A 12 -1.31 8.67 8.70
CA LEU A 12 -1.17 9.98 8.10
C LEU A 12 -1.07 11.05 9.18
N CYS A 13 -0.33 12.12 8.90
CA CYS A 13 -0.31 13.29 9.77
C CYS A 13 -1.70 13.91 9.82
N GLU A 14 -2.06 14.50 10.97
CA GLU A 14 -3.38 15.11 11.18
C GLU A 14 -3.65 16.28 10.24
N SER A 15 -2.60 16.98 9.81
CA SER A 15 -2.72 18.11 8.89
C SER A 15 -2.84 17.71 7.42
N CYS A 16 -2.77 16.41 7.10
CA CYS A 16 -2.90 15.94 5.72
C CYS A 16 -4.35 15.97 5.28
N ASP A 17 -4.64 16.75 4.26
CA ASP A 17 -5.96 16.87 3.64
C ASP A 17 -6.04 16.08 2.34
N ALA A 18 -7.16 16.20 1.63
CA ALA A 18 -7.37 15.50 0.37
C ALA A 18 -6.36 15.92 -0.70
N LYS A 19 -5.93 17.18 -0.69
CA LYS A 19 -4.92 17.67 -1.64
C LYS A 19 -3.55 17.05 -1.34
N ALA A 20 -3.17 16.97 -0.07
CA ALA A 20 -1.92 16.33 0.32
C ALA A 20 -1.90 14.86 -0.10
N LEU A 21 -3.02 14.15 0.03
CA LEU A 21 -3.17 12.78 -0.40
C LEU A 21 -3.01 12.64 -1.92
N ASP A 22 -3.66 13.50 -2.70
CA ASP A 22 -3.54 13.50 -4.15
C ASP A 22 -2.09 13.75 -4.59
N ASP A 23 -1.39 14.67 -3.94
CA ASP A 23 0.01 14.94 -4.21
C ASP A 23 0.90 13.72 -3.92
N ILE A 24 0.65 13.04 -2.81
CA ILE A 24 1.36 11.80 -2.46
C ILE A 24 1.17 10.75 -3.56
N LEU A 25 -0.08 10.56 -4.02
CA LEU A 25 -0.40 9.57 -5.04
C LEU A 25 0.26 9.89 -6.38
N ASP A 26 0.21 11.15 -6.83
CA ASP A 26 0.80 11.57 -8.09
C ASP A 26 2.33 11.37 -8.09
N ILE A 27 2.98 11.78 -7.01
CA ILE A 27 4.44 11.63 -6.86
C ILE A 27 4.80 10.14 -6.82
N SER A 28 4.02 9.33 -6.12
CA SER A 28 4.26 7.89 -6.02
C SER A 28 4.13 7.20 -7.39
N ARG A 29 3.13 7.57 -8.18
CA ARG A 29 2.95 7.01 -9.52
C ARG A 29 4.12 7.33 -10.44
N ASP A 30 4.55 8.59 -10.46
CA ASP A 30 5.68 9.02 -11.27
C ASP A 30 6.97 8.32 -10.86
N HIS A 31 7.24 8.30 -9.56
CA HIS A 31 8.40 7.60 -9.02
C HIS A 31 8.39 6.11 -9.37
N ASN A 32 7.25 5.46 -9.18
CA ASN A 32 7.11 4.02 -9.42
C ASN A 32 7.31 3.66 -10.88
N LYS A 33 6.77 4.48 -11.80
CA LYS A 33 7.00 4.26 -13.24
C LYS A 33 8.48 4.31 -13.60
N GLN A 34 9.20 5.29 -13.06
CA GLN A 34 10.62 5.46 -13.33
C GLN A 34 11.46 4.34 -12.71
N SER A 35 11.04 3.79 -11.59
CA SER A 35 11.76 2.75 -10.84
C SER A 35 11.30 1.33 -11.14
N HIS A 36 10.36 1.17 -12.07
CA HIS A 36 9.72 -0.12 -12.40
C HIS A 36 9.08 -0.78 -11.17
N LEU A 37 8.49 0.03 -10.30
CA LEU A 37 7.70 -0.44 -9.17
C LEU A 37 6.23 -0.48 -9.53
N THR A 38 5.53 -1.47 -8.98
CA THR A 38 4.07 -1.60 -9.12
C THR A 38 3.47 -1.85 -7.75
N GLY A 39 2.18 -1.60 -7.58
CA GLY A 39 1.54 -1.82 -6.30
C GLY A 39 0.16 -1.24 -6.15
N LEU A 40 -0.37 -1.37 -4.94
CA LEU A 40 -1.67 -0.85 -4.53
C LEU A 40 -1.56 -0.08 -3.22
N LEU A 41 -2.41 0.92 -3.08
CA LEU A 41 -2.59 1.68 -1.85
C LEU A 41 -4.06 1.62 -1.46
N SER A 42 -4.35 1.04 -0.30
CA SER A 42 -5.65 1.09 0.35
C SER A 42 -5.55 2.07 1.52
N HIS A 43 -6.49 2.99 1.63
CA HIS A 43 -6.38 4.06 2.62
C HIS A 43 -7.75 4.57 3.08
N ASN A 44 -7.74 5.21 4.23
CA ASN A 44 -8.82 6.06 4.70
C ASN A 44 -8.21 7.40 5.16
N GLN A 45 -8.93 8.16 5.98
CA GLN A 45 -8.45 9.47 6.45
C GLN A 45 -7.27 9.37 7.43
N LYS A 46 -7.04 8.19 8.00
CA LYS A 46 -6.04 8.01 9.06
C LYS A 46 -4.92 7.07 8.67
N TYR A 47 -5.22 5.97 7.97
CA TYR A 47 -4.26 4.89 7.73
C TYR A 47 -4.00 4.67 6.26
N PHE A 48 -2.73 4.33 5.96
CA PHE A 48 -2.30 3.80 4.66
C PHE A 48 -1.89 2.34 4.82
N LEU A 49 -2.36 1.51 3.90
CA LEU A 49 -1.86 0.16 3.70
C LEU A 49 -1.36 0.08 2.26
N GLN A 50 -0.06 -0.05 2.10
CA GLN A 50 0.55 0.00 0.76
C GLN A 50 1.37 -1.25 0.50
N CYS A 51 1.19 -1.81 -0.71
CA CYS A 51 2.04 -2.86 -1.25
C CYS A 51 2.86 -2.28 -2.40
N ILE A 52 4.15 -2.56 -2.40
CA ILE A 52 5.04 -2.26 -3.53
C ILE A 52 5.79 -3.51 -3.96
N GLU A 53 5.92 -3.69 -5.26
CA GLU A 53 6.62 -4.81 -5.88
C GLU A 53 7.63 -4.30 -6.90
N GLY A 54 8.83 -4.87 -6.88
CA GLY A 54 9.87 -4.51 -7.81
C GLY A 54 11.19 -5.13 -7.39
N SER A 55 12.30 -4.61 -7.93
CA SER A 55 13.61 -5.08 -7.53
C SER A 55 13.84 -4.77 -6.05
N ARG A 56 14.65 -5.61 -5.39
CA ARG A 56 14.98 -5.41 -3.98
C ARG A 56 15.51 -4.00 -3.73
N ASP A 57 16.41 -3.52 -4.57
CA ASP A 57 17.02 -2.20 -4.40
C ASP A 57 15.99 -1.07 -4.54
N ALA A 58 15.12 -1.15 -5.55
CA ALA A 58 14.09 -0.13 -5.76
C ALA A 58 13.07 -0.11 -4.63
N VAL A 59 12.65 -1.28 -4.15
CA VAL A 59 11.72 -1.40 -3.02
C VAL A 59 12.32 -0.81 -1.75
N ASN A 60 13.56 -1.18 -1.43
CA ASN A 60 14.22 -0.67 -0.22
C ASN A 60 14.47 0.83 -0.30
N HIS A 61 14.89 1.33 -1.45
CA HIS A 61 15.12 2.76 -1.66
C HIS A 61 13.83 3.56 -1.44
N THR A 62 12.73 3.09 -2.03
CA THR A 62 11.41 3.72 -1.89
C THR A 62 10.92 3.68 -0.45
N TYR A 63 11.07 2.56 0.22
CA TYR A 63 10.67 2.44 1.63
C TYR A 63 11.44 3.41 2.52
N ASN A 64 12.75 3.58 2.29
CA ASN A 64 13.55 4.54 3.05
C ASN A 64 13.09 5.99 2.84
N HIS A 65 12.66 6.33 1.62
CA HIS A 65 12.05 7.64 1.36
C HIS A 65 10.76 7.85 2.15
N ILE A 66 9.91 6.81 2.21
CA ILE A 66 8.65 6.87 2.97
C ILE A 66 8.93 7.09 4.46
N LEU A 67 9.94 6.42 5.01
CA LEU A 67 10.32 6.58 6.41
C LEU A 67 10.73 8.02 6.75
N ASN A 68 11.25 8.75 5.78
CA ASN A 68 11.70 10.13 5.97
C ASN A 68 10.65 11.18 5.57
N ASP A 69 9.47 10.76 5.15
CA ASP A 69 8.39 11.66 4.77
C ASP A 69 7.56 12.02 5.99
N HIS A 70 7.49 13.30 6.32
CA HIS A 70 6.79 13.81 7.51
C HIS A 70 5.27 13.59 7.48
N ARG A 71 4.71 13.25 6.31
CA ARG A 71 3.29 12.97 6.17
C ARG A 71 2.90 11.59 6.69
N HIS A 72 3.89 10.74 6.94
CA HIS A 72 3.69 9.38 7.49
C HIS A 72 4.28 9.27 8.89
N ASN A 73 3.55 8.62 9.79
CA ASN A 73 4.00 8.30 11.14
C ASN A 73 3.84 6.80 11.38
N ASN A 74 4.65 6.28 12.30
CA ASN A 74 4.56 4.90 12.77
C ASN A 74 4.54 3.89 11.61
N VAL A 75 5.44 4.08 10.64
CA VAL A 75 5.55 3.19 9.49
C VAL A 75 6.01 1.82 9.98
N THR A 76 5.22 0.79 9.70
CA THR A 76 5.45 -0.56 10.19
C THR A 76 5.37 -1.54 9.04
N ILE A 77 6.42 -2.35 8.85
CA ILE A 77 6.41 -3.42 7.86
C ILE A 77 5.55 -4.56 8.37
N LEU A 78 4.58 -4.99 7.56
CA LEU A 78 3.74 -6.14 7.84
C LEU A 78 4.20 -7.39 7.08
N TYR A 79 4.84 -7.19 5.90
CA TYR A 79 5.13 -8.28 4.99
C TYR A 79 6.32 -7.90 4.12
N TYR A 80 7.28 -8.80 4.03
CA TYR A 80 8.45 -8.62 3.15
C TYR A 80 8.86 -9.99 2.63
N LYS A 81 8.85 -10.18 1.29
CA LYS A 81 9.10 -11.48 0.71
C LYS A 81 9.72 -11.36 -0.67
N GLU A 82 10.66 -12.24 -0.99
CA GLU A 82 11.10 -12.46 -2.36
C GLU A 82 9.99 -13.19 -3.11
N ILE A 83 9.69 -12.75 -4.33
CA ILE A 83 8.59 -13.28 -5.14
C ILE A 83 9.09 -13.67 -6.52
N ASP A 84 8.40 -14.61 -7.15
CA ASP A 84 8.74 -15.06 -8.51
C ASP A 84 8.11 -14.18 -9.57
N SER A 85 6.96 -13.58 -9.27
CA SER A 85 6.24 -12.72 -10.20
C SER A 85 5.39 -11.71 -9.45
N ARG A 86 5.00 -10.65 -10.15
CA ARG A 86 4.18 -9.59 -9.56
C ARG A 86 2.72 -10.00 -9.52
N GLN A 87 2.03 -9.64 -8.43
CA GLN A 87 0.57 -9.77 -8.30
C GLN A 87 -0.14 -8.45 -8.64
N PHE A 88 0.57 -7.33 -8.50
CA PHE A 88 -0.01 -6.00 -8.70
C PHE A 88 0.65 -5.28 -9.89
N GLY A 89 1.05 -6.04 -10.91
CA GLY A 89 1.79 -5.53 -12.06
C GLY A 89 0.99 -4.60 -12.97
N ASP A 90 -0.35 -4.55 -12.82
CA ASP A 90 -1.20 -3.73 -13.68
C ASP A 90 -1.23 -2.26 -13.28
N TRP A 91 -0.64 -1.90 -12.13
CA TRP A 91 -0.70 -0.53 -11.60
C TRP A 91 0.67 -0.03 -11.13
N SER A 92 1.04 1.16 -11.57
CA SER A 92 2.20 1.87 -10.97
C SER A 92 1.90 2.25 -9.52
N MET A 93 0.65 2.64 -9.23
CA MET A 93 0.10 2.73 -7.88
C MET A 93 -1.41 2.80 -7.98
N GLY A 94 -2.07 1.66 -7.76
CA GLY A 94 -3.53 1.60 -7.70
C GLY A 94 -4.04 2.25 -6.42
N ASP A 95 -5.06 3.08 -6.52
CA ASP A 95 -5.62 3.83 -5.40
C ASP A 95 -6.98 3.26 -5.02
N ILE A 96 -7.08 2.80 -3.77
CA ILE A 96 -8.31 2.18 -3.25
C ILE A 96 -8.72 2.88 -1.95
N PRO A 97 -9.56 3.93 -2.05
CA PRO A 97 -10.10 4.56 -0.84
C PRO A 97 -11.06 3.61 -0.12
N GLN A 98 -11.24 3.84 1.17
CA GLN A 98 -12.14 3.03 1.99
C GLN A 98 -13.57 3.09 1.43
N SER A 99 -14.22 1.91 1.39
CA SER A 99 -15.58 1.74 0.89
C SER A 99 -16.27 0.64 1.69
N SER A 100 -17.51 0.32 1.30
CA SER A 100 -18.23 -0.83 1.88
C SER A 100 -17.47 -2.14 1.69
N LEU A 101 -16.80 -2.31 0.55
CA LEU A 101 -15.98 -3.48 0.29
C LEU A 101 -14.81 -3.55 1.28
N THR A 102 -14.15 -2.43 1.54
CA THR A 102 -13.04 -2.38 2.51
C THR A 102 -13.51 -2.81 3.91
N GLU A 103 -14.70 -2.37 4.32
CA GLU A 103 -15.28 -2.74 5.62
C GLU A 103 -15.57 -4.24 5.69
N LEU A 104 -16.15 -4.82 4.64
CA LEU A 104 -16.42 -6.26 4.57
C LEU A 104 -15.14 -7.07 4.62
N LEU A 105 -14.12 -6.67 3.88
CA LEU A 105 -12.84 -7.35 3.85
C LEU A 105 -12.08 -7.17 5.17
N SER A 106 -12.21 -6.01 5.81
CA SER A 106 -11.61 -5.82 7.13
C SER A 106 -12.21 -6.78 8.15
N LEU A 107 -13.51 -7.00 8.11
CA LEU A 107 -14.15 -7.99 8.98
C LEU A 107 -13.68 -9.42 8.67
N GLN A 108 -13.45 -9.74 7.40
CA GLN A 108 -12.98 -11.05 6.99
C GLN A 108 -11.54 -11.33 7.44
N PHE A 109 -10.66 -10.32 7.35
CA PHE A 109 -9.22 -10.48 7.53
C PHE A 109 -8.68 -9.87 8.83
N SER A 110 -9.55 -9.33 9.68
CA SER A 110 -9.17 -8.71 10.95
C SER A 110 -10.30 -8.88 11.97
N ALA A 111 -10.14 -8.31 13.16
CA ALA A 111 -11.06 -8.53 14.26
C ALA A 111 -12.37 -7.70 14.18
N SER A 112 -12.40 -6.68 13.33
CA SER A 112 -13.58 -5.82 13.20
C SER A 112 -13.72 -5.32 11.77
N ASN A 113 -14.82 -4.59 11.50
CA ASN A 113 -15.04 -3.97 10.18
C ASN A 113 -14.33 -2.62 10.03
N GLN A 114 -13.61 -2.16 11.05
CA GLN A 114 -12.85 -0.93 10.96
C GLN A 114 -11.55 -1.17 10.19
N PHE A 115 -11.24 -0.27 9.27
CA PHE A 115 -9.99 -0.33 8.53
C PHE A 115 -8.86 0.17 9.42
N ASN A 116 -8.20 -0.77 10.09
CA ASN A 116 -6.99 -0.51 10.87
C ASN A 116 -5.95 -1.58 10.56
N PRO A 117 -5.08 -1.33 9.55
CA PRO A 117 -4.11 -2.34 9.13
C PRO A 117 -3.09 -2.72 10.18
N TYR A 118 -2.89 -1.92 11.23
CA TYR A 118 -2.01 -2.30 12.34
C TYR A 118 -2.50 -3.56 13.06
N GLU A 119 -3.78 -3.87 12.95
CA GLU A 119 -4.37 -5.06 13.58
C GLU A 119 -4.34 -6.29 12.67
N MET A 120 -3.78 -6.18 11.47
CA MET A 120 -3.70 -7.26 10.50
C MET A 120 -2.33 -7.93 10.54
N SER A 121 -2.31 -9.25 10.29
CA SER A 121 -1.07 -9.93 9.95
C SER A 121 -0.65 -9.55 8.53
N GLY A 122 0.62 -9.78 8.20
CA GLY A 122 1.11 -9.55 6.84
C GLY A 122 0.37 -10.39 5.80
N GLU A 123 0.07 -11.65 6.12
CA GLU A 123 -0.69 -12.54 5.23
C GLU A 123 -2.13 -12.04 5.03
N SER A 124 -2.80 -11.61 6.11
CA SER A 124 -4.15 -11.07 6.01
C SER A 124 -4.18 -9.79 5.18
N ALA A 125 -3.22 -8.90 5.38
CA ALA A 125 -3.10 -7.67 4.59
C ALA A 125 -2.88 -7.98 3.10
N TYR A 126 -2.02 -8.94 2.80
CA TYR A 126 -1.77 -9.37 1.43
C TYR A 126 -3.05 -9.93 0.78
N HIS A 127 -3.75 -10.82 1.45
CA HIS A 127 -4.99 -11.41 0.93
C HIS A 127 -6.08 -10.35 0.74
N MET A 128 -6.19 -9.40 1.65
CA MET A 128 -7.13 -8.29 1.51
C MET A 128 -6.83 -7.48 0.24
N LEU A 129 -5.57 -7.15 0.00
CA LEU A 129 -5.18 -6.41 -1.19
C LEU A 129 -5.44 -7.21 -2.48
N LEU A 130 -5.25 -8.54 -2.45
CA LEU A 130 -5.60 -9.40 -3.58
C LEU A 130 -7.09 -9.34 -3.92
N GLU A 131 -7.95 -9.33 -2.90
CA GLU A 131 -9.40 -9.20 -3.12
C GLU A 131 -9.77 -7.81 -3.64
N LEU A 132 -9.16 -6.77 -3.10
CA LEU A 132 -9.42 -5.41 -3.53
C LEU A 132 -9.03 -5.17 -4.98
N LYS A 133 -7.94 -5.75 -5.46
CA LYS A 133 -7.48 -5.52 -6.83
C LYS A 133 -8.47 -6.01 -7.88
N GLN A 134 -9.31 -7.00 -7.55
CA GLN A 134 -10.29 -7.56 -8.49
C GLN A 134 -11.34 -6.54 -8.90
N ASN A 135 -11.55 -5.49 -8.11
CA ASN A 135 -12.52 -4.45 -8.36
C ASN A 135 -11.90 -3.17 -8.92
N LEU A 136 -10.59 -3.19 -9.21
CA LEU A 136 -9.86 -2.03 -9.70
C LEU A 136 -9.52 -2.24 -11.17
N PRO A 137 -9.97 -1.34 -12.08
CA PRO A 137 -9.61 -1.45 -13.49
C PRO A 137 -8.11 -1.25 -13.68
N SER A 138 -7.53 -1.93 -14.68
CA SER A 138 -6.11 -1.76 -15.02
C SER A 138 -5.81 -0.32 -15.42
N GLU A 139 -4.64 0.11 -15.07
CA GLU A 139 -4.14 1.46 -15.37
C GLU A 139 -3.92 1.69 -16.86
#